data_c666da765f9d0c033baf9c439edb73d2
#
_entry.id   c666da765f9d0c033baf9c439edb73d2
#
_cell.length_a   1.000
_cell.length_b   1.000
_cell.length_c   1.000
_cell.angle_alpha   90.00
_cell.angle_beta   90.00
_cell.angle_gamma   90.00
#
_symmetry.space_group_name_H-M   'P 1'
#
loop_
_entity.id
_entity.type
_entity.pdbx_description
1 polymer ?
#
loop_
_entity_poly.entity_id
_entity_poly.type
_entity_poly.pdbx_seq_one_letter_code
_entity_poly.pdbx_strand_id
1 'polypeptide(L)'
;MSGETNFIADVRHNSHHRAEQKDHHEVDHKRAEPSPKSSVTRRQRRGHEIYFMELDDLYLRGGTPQGRYRRLELARATPHAHVGAGRDGALEDFDSLWMRKDPPFDLKFFFATHLLSLIDQSKCFVMNNPKGLREANEKLYALRFPEQIPQTLVSSSMERLKAFLTQLGGEMIIKPLDGCGGSGVFYLNEQDRNTNSILEAATDNGRRMVMGQRYLPEIRQGDKRIIVLNGEPLGAVLRVPLESETRGNIHVGGQCVKTEVTPRDRELCAALAPLLRADGLYFVGLDVIGSFLTEVNVTSPTGIQEVNALDHVQLERDVIDFVERQVENLTGN
;
A
#
# COMPACT_ATOMS: atom_id res chain seq x y z
N MET A 1 -18.72 8.60 -5.24
CA MET A 1 -17.59 8.77 -6.19
C MET A 1 -16.39 8.18 -5.50
N SER A 2 -15.93 7.05 -5.99
CA SER A 2 -14.74 6.33 -5.50
C SER A 2 -13.53 7.22 -5.76
N GLY A 3 -12.86 7.65 -4.69
CA GLY A 3 -11.66 8.47 -4.80
C GLY A 3 -10.50 7.65 -5.32
N GLU A 4 -10.32 7.59 -6.62
CA GLU A 4 -9.12 7.05 -7.24
C GLU A 4 -7.94 7.93 -6.86
N THR A 5 -6.97 7.34 -6.15
CA THR A 5 -5.73 8.03 -5.80
C THR A 5 -4.69 7.69 -6.86
N ASN A 6 -4.25 8.72 -7.55
CA ASN A 6 -3.33 8.62 -8.67
C ASN A 6 -1.97 9.23 -8.31
N PHE A 7 -1.01 9.21 -9.21
CA PHE A 7 0.35 9.70 -8.99
C PHE A 7 0.44 11.06 -8.31
N ILE A 8 1.39 11.19 -7.40
CA ILE A 8 1.80 12.48 -6.84
C ILE A 8 3.26 12.69 -7.20
N ALA A 9 3.54 13.75 -7.94
CA ALA A 9 4.90 14.20 -8.20
C ALA A 9 5.18 15.44 -7.34
N ASP A 10 6.38 15.54 -6.80
CA ASP A 10 6.82 16.63 -5.93
C ASP A 10 7.96 17.39 -6.58
N VAL A 11 7.92 18.72 -6.56
CA VAL A 11 8.87 19.57 -7.24
C VAL A 11 9.43 20.66 -6.35
N ARG A 12 10.72 20.81 -6.45
CA ARG A 12 11.62 21.93 -6.16
C ARG A 12 11.37 22.70 -4.87
N HIS A 13 12.32 22.55 -4.00
CA HIS A 13 12.58 23.49 -2.91
C HIS A 13 12.97 24.85 -3.48
N ASN A 14 12.04 25.79 -3.51
CA ASN A 14 12.38 27.17 -3.84
C ASN A 14 12.92 27.85 -2.57
N SER A 15 14.23 28.04 -2.50
CA SER A 15 14.96 28.56 -1.34
C SER A 15 14.77 30.07 -1.08
N HIS A 16 13.60 30.62 -1.35
CA HIS A 16 13.27 32.01 -0.97
C HIS A 16 11.82 32.18 -0.52
N HIS A 17 11.70 32.45 0.76
CA HIS A 17 10.68 33.11 1.56
C HIS A 17 10.15 32.30 2.72
N ARG A 18 10.79 32.54 3.89
CA ARG A 18 10.17 32.33 5.20
C ARG A 18 9.17 33.45 5.47
N ALA A 19 7.92 33.10 5.71
CA ALA A 19 6.98 33.95 6.45
C ALA A 19 6.25 33.09 7.47
N GLU A 20 6.37 33.50 8.73
CA GLU A 20 5.73 32.88 9.89
C GLU A 20 4.22 33.09 9.83
N GLN A 21 3.42 32.05 10.06
CA GLN A 21 2.03 32.21 10.46
C GLN A 21 1.64 31.24 11.59
N LYS A 22 0.98 31.84 12.60
CA LYS A 22 0.56 31.28 13.87
C LYS A 22 -0.61 30.30 13.74
N ASP A 23 -0.58 29.28 14.59
CA ASP A 23 -1.62 28.25 14.73
C ASP A 23 -2.88 28.76 15.42
N HIS A 24 -4.03 28.33 14.92
CA HIS A 24 -5.27 28.20 15.70
C HIS A 24 -5.88 26.81 15.44
N HIS A 25 -6.08 26.08 16.54
CA HIS A 25 -6.75 24.77 16.57
C HIS A 25 -8.26 24.92 16.60
N GLU A 26 -8.93 24.18 15.75
CA GLU A 26 -10.31 23.80 15.94
C GLU A 26 -10.54 22.37 15.42
N VAL A 27 -11.16 21.53 16.26
CA VAL A 27 -11.38 20.09 16.03
C VAL A 27 -12.80 19.91 15.52
N ASP A 28 -12.96 19.39 14.32
CA ASP A 28 -14.25 18.98 13.80
C ASP A 28 -14.25 17.49 13.39
N HIS A 29 -15.18 16.75 14.00
CA HIS A 29 -15.35 15.32 13.82
C HIS A 29 -16.18 15.04 12.57
N LYS A 30 -15.55 14.65 11.46
CA LYS A 30 -16.24 14.01 10.32
C LYS A 30 -15.39 12.90 9.71
N ARG A 31 -16.06 11.81 9.33
CA ARG A 31 -15.59 10.54 8.74
C ARG A 31 -14.26 10.63 8.00
N ALA A 32 -13.32 9.76 8.40
CA ALA A 32 -11.99 9.62 7.81
C ALA A 32 -12.06 9.32 6.30
N GLU A 33 -11.45 10.20 5.51
CA GLU A 33 -11.22 10.01 4.08
C GLU A 33 -9.82 9.43 3.81
N PRO A 34 -9.57 8.78 2.66
CA PRO A 34 -8.41 7.91 2.43
C PRO A 34 -7.03 8.58 2.54
N SER A 35 -6.08 7.77 2.91
CA SER A 35 -4.69 7.96 3.32
C SER A 35 -3.75 8.89 2.51
N PRO A 36 -3.90 9.13 1.20
CA PRO A 36 -2.98 10.02 0.46
C PRO A 36 -3.06 11.47 0.86
N LYS A 37 -4.20 11.92 1.39
CA LYS A 37 -4.43 13.34 1.72
C LYS A 37 -3.54 13.86 2.86
N SER A 38 -3.13 13.02 3.82
CA SER A 38 -2.34 13.48 4.96
C SER A 38 -0.90 13.85 4.59
N SER A 39 -0.21 12.99 3.85
CA SER A 39 1.16 13.26 3.41
C SER A 39 1.22 14.41 2.39
N VAL A 40 0.27 14.49 1.46
CA VAL A 40 0.19 15.61 0.50
C VAL A 40 -0.05 16.94 1.23
N THR A 41 -1.00 17.01 2.17
CA THR A 41 -1.24 18.23 2.98
C THR A 41 0.01 18.64 3.78
N ARG A 42 0.77 17.68 4.31
CA ARG A 42 1.98 17.97 5.08
C ARG A 42 3.09 18.54 4.20
N ARG A 43 3.30 17.99 3.00
CA ARG A 43 4.27 18.51 2.02
C ARG A 43 3.99 19.97 1.67
N GLN A 44 2.75 20.29 1.33
CA GLN A 44 2.37 21.67 1.01
C GLN A 44 2.69 22.64 2.17
N ARG A 45 2.47 22.25 3.44
CA ARG A 45 2.82 23.04 4.62
C ARG A 45 4.32 23.26 4.81
N ARG A 46 5.17 22.39 4.27
CA ARG A 46 6.64 22.52 4.29
C ARG A 46 7.17 23.29 3.08
N GLY A 47 6.31 23.85 2.24
CA GLY A 47 6.69 24.66 1.07
C GLY A 47 6.95 23.86 -0.20
N HIS A 48 6.63 22.56 -0.22
CA HIS A 48 6.71 21.76 -1.44
C HIS A 48 5.60 22.13 -2.43
N GLU A 49 5.95 22.23 -3.69
CA GLU A 49 4.98 22.25 -4.77
C GLU A 49 4.56 20.82 -5.11
N ILE A 50 3.25 20.59 -5.17
CA ILE A 50 2.68 19.26 -5.39
C ILE A 50 1.99 19.21 -6.72
N TYR A 51 2.28 18.18 -7.48
CA TYR A 51 1.66 17.92 -8.76
C TYR A 51 1.01 16.56 -8.77
N PHE A 52 -0.07 16.46 -9.51
CA PHE A 52 -0.88 15.26 -9.66
C PHE A 52 -0.99 14.90 -11.13
N MET A 53 -0.91 13.60 -11.41
CA MET A 53 -1.19 13.02 -12.72
C MET A 53 -1.85 11.65 -12.58
N GLU A 54 -2.51 11.19 -13.61
CA GLU A 54 -3.08 9.86 -13.71
C GLU A 54 -2.19 8.94 -14.57
N LEU A 55 -2.44 7.62 -14.53
CA LEU A 55 -1.68 6.67 -15.36
C LEU A 55 -1.83 6.97 -16.85
N ASP A 56 -2.98 7.52 -17.27
CA ASP A 56 -3.25 7.90 -18.65
C ASP A 56 -2.47 9.13 -19.11
N ASP A 57 -1.99 9.91 -18.16
CA ASP A 57 -1.17 11.09 -18.43
C ASP A 57 0.31 10.72 -18.67
N LEU A 58 0.73 9.47 -18.38
CA LEU A 58 2.10 8.99 -18.53
C LEU A 58 2.38 8.54 -19.97
N TYR A 59 3.49 9.02 -20.55
CA TYR A 59 3.95 8.61 -21.87
C TYR A 59 5.47 8.66 -21.98
N LEU A 60 6.01 8.06 -23.06
CA LEU A 60 7.45 8.09 -23.35
C LEU A 60 7.70 8.92 -24.61
N ARG A 61 8.67 9.82 -24.54
CA ARG A 61 9.11 10.62 -25.71
C ARG A 61 10.63 10.72 -25.72
N GLY A 62 11.23 10.28 -26.84
CA GLY A 62 12.69 10.36 -27.00
C GLY A 62 13.48 9.56 -25.97
N GLY A 63 12.91 8.48 -25.42
CA GLY A 63 13.53 7.66 -24.38
C GLY A 63 13.33 8.18 -22.94
N THR A 64 12.76 9.39 -22.77
CA THR A 64 12.52 10.00 -21.48
C THR A 64 11.04 9.90 -21.08
N PRO A 65 10.72 9.38 -19.87
CA PRO A 65 9.35 9.39 -19.34
C PRO A 65 8.82 10.82 -19.18
N GLN A 66 7.66 11.05 -19.73
CA GLN A 66 6.95 12.33 -19.71
C GLN A 66 5.60 12.14 -19.04
N GLY A 67 5.03 13.21 -18.51
CA GLY A 67 3.68 13.19 -17.98
C GLY A 67 2.96 14.51 -18.19
N ARG A 68 1.63 14.44 -18.31
CA ARG A 68 0.78 15.62 -18.19
C ARG A 68 0.33 15.76 -16.75
N TYR A 69 0.89 16.71 -16.03
CA TYR A 69 0.64 16.90 -14.60
C TYR A 69 0.02 18.26 -14.31
N ARG A 70 -0.69 18.32 -13.18
CA ARG A 70 -1.48 19.48 -12.73
C ARG A 70 -1.03 19.86 -11.33
N ARG A 71 -0.80 21.13 -11.07
CA ARG A 71 -0.52 21.60 -9.71
C ARG A 71 -1.72 21.28 -8.81
N LEU A 72 -1.43 20.74 -7.64
CA LEU A 72 -2.41 20.38 -6.64
C LEU A 72 -2.27 21.29 -5.42
N GLU A 73 -3.32 22.02 -5.09
CA GLU A 73 -3.42 22.81 -3.87
C GLU A 73 -4.50 22.21 -2.98
N LEU A 74 -4.12 21.82 -1.77
CA LEU A 74 -5.04 21.23 -0.79
C LEU A 74 -5.57 22.29 0.15
N ALA A 75 -6.87 22.25 0.41
CA ALA A 75 -7.57 23.09 1.37
C ALA A 75 -8.23 22.23 2.46
N ARG A 76 -8.38 22.78 3.67
CA ARG A 76 -9.13 22.12 4.75
C ARG A 76 -10.65 22.17 4.52
N ALA A 77 -11.11 23.17 3.78
CA ALA A 77 -12.53 23.35 3.43
C ALA A 77 -12.88 22.68 2.11
N THR A 78 -14.15 22.37 1.89
CA THR A 78 -14.66 21.84 0.61
C THR A 78 -14.73 22.97 -0.44
N PRO A 79 -14.19 22.75 -1.68
CA PRO A 79 -13.53 21.52 -2.14
C PRO A 79 -12.15 21.34 -1.50
N HIS A 80 -11.84 20.13 -1.06
CA HIS A 80 -10.58 19.83 -0.36
C HIS A 80 -9.33 19.90 -1.24
N ALA A 81 -9.50 20.03 -2.56
CA ALA A 81 -8.40 20.16 -3.50
C ALA A 81 -8.77 21.07 -4.66
N HIS A 82 -7.84 21.92 -5.05
CA HIS A 82 -7.88 22.67 -6.30
C HIS A 82 -6.83 22.11 -7.24
N VAL A 83 -7.26 21.72 -8.44
CA VAL A 83 -6.40 21.16 -9.48
C VAL A 83 -6.19 22.23 -10.55
N GLY A 84 -4.94 22.63 -10.75
CA GLY A 84 -4.58 23.64 -11.74
C GLY A 84 -4.63 23.14 -13.18
N ALA A 85 -4.25 24.00 -14.12
CA ALA A 85 -4.13 23.63 -15.54
C ALA A 85 -3.05 22.55 -15.73
N GLY A 86 -3.29 21.62 -16.66
CA GLY A 86 -2.33 20.58 -17.02
C GLY A 86 -1.18 21.16 -17.84
N ARG A 87 0.04 20.69 -17.57
CA ARG A 87 1.23 20.95 -18.39
C ARG A 87 1.99 19.65 -18.63
N ASP A 88 2.66 19.55 -19.76
CA ASP A 88 3.51 18.41 -20.10
C ASP A 88 4.96 18.69 -19.72
N GLY A 89 5.70 17.66 -19.31
CA GLY A 89 7.12 17.76 -18.98
C GLY A 89 7.76 16.44 -18.61
N ALA A 90 9.09 16.43 -18.54
CA ALA A 90 9.84 15.25 -18.13
C ALA A 90 9.62 14.96 -16.64
N LEU A 91 9.46 13.66 -16.31
CA LEU A 91 9.23 13.25 -14.94
C LEU A 91 10.51 13.27 -14.09
N GLU A 92 11.67 13.21 -14.72
CA GLU A 92 12.96 13.37 -14.05
C GLU A 92 13.30 14.82 -13.65
N ASP A 93 12.45 15.79 -14.03
CA ASP A 93 12.55 17.19 -13.57
C ASP A 93 11.96 17.37 -12.16
N PHE A 94 11.30 16.36 -11.60
CA PHE A 94 10.80 16.36 -10.24
C PHE A 94 11.86 15.89 -9.24
N ASP A 95 11.93 16.48 -8.05
CA ASP A 95 12.81 16.02 -6.98
C ASP A 95 12.41 14.62 -6.51
N SER A 96 11.09 14.37 -6.38
CA SER A 96 10.57 13.04 -6.08
C SER A 96 9.26 12.74 -6.80
N LEU A 97 9.06 11.45 -7.11
CA LEU A 97 7.82 10.92 -7.71
C LEU A 97 7.29 9.76 -6.87
N TRP A 98 6.00 9.79 -6.57
CA TRP A 98 5.35 8.78 -5.76
C TRP A 98 4.27 8.05 -6.57
N MET A 99 4.45 6.77 -6.76
CA MET A 99 3.44 5.94 -7.39
C MET A 99 2.46 5.44 -6.32
N ARG A 100 1.32 6.12 -6.21
CA ARG A 100 0.28 5.86 -5.19
C ARG A 100 -1.03 5.41 -5.81
N LYS A 101 -0.96 4.73 -6.95
CA LYS A 101 -2.14 4.16 -7.61
C LYS A 101 -2.65 2.96 -6.82
N ASP A 102 -3.94 3.00 -6.51
CA ASP A 102 -4.63 1.88 -5.87
C ASP A 102 -4.72 0.66 -6.82
N PRO A 103 -4.78 -0.56 -6.30
CA PRO A 103 -5.06 -1.75 -7.10
C PRO A 103 -6.35 -1.57 -7.94
N PRO A 104 -6.53 -2.30 -9.05
CA PRO A 104 -5.84 -3.55 -9.37
C PRO A 104 -4.45 -3.33 -10.01
N PHE A 105 -3.56 -4.31 -9.81
CA PHE A 105 -2.32 -4.45 -10.57
C PHE A 105 -2.65 -5.08 -11.93
N ASP A 106 -3.08 -4.24 -12.87
CA ASP A 106 -3.44 -4.62 -14.23
C ASP A 106 -2.30 -4.37 -15.23
N LEU A 107 -2.53 -4.64 -16.51
CA LEU A 107 -1.54 -4.38 -17.56
C LEU A 107 -1.17 -2.89 -17.67
N LYS A 108 -2.11 -1.99 -17.38
CA LYS A 108 -1.85 -0.55 -17.40
C LYS A 108 -0.87 -0.17 -16.28
N PHE A 109 -1.11 -0.68 -15.07
CA PHE A 109 -0.19 -0.51 -13.94
C PHE A 109 1.18 -1.12 -14.28
N PHE A 110 1.20 -2.35 -14.80
CA PHE A 110 2.43 -3.04 -15.21
C PHE A 110 3.26 -2.23 -16.20
N PHE A 111 2.65 -1.75 -17.31
CA PHE A 111 3.36 -0.93 -18.29
C PHE A 111 3.81 0.43 -17.71
N ALA A 112 3.00 1.06 -16.86
CA ALA A 112 3.40 2.28 -16.17
C ALA A 112 4.69 2.07 -15.35
N THR A 113 4.82 0.95 -14.63
CA THR A 113 6.06 0.65 -13.90
C THR A 113 7.28 0.50 -14.81
N HIS A 114 7.10 -0.01 -16.05
CA HIS A 114 8.18 -0.08 -17.04
C HIS A 114 8.61 1.31 -17.50
N LEU A 115 7.66 2.19 -17.81
CA LEU A 115 7.97 3.56 -18.21
C LEU A 115 8.67 4.33 -17.08
N LEU A 116 8.15 4.22 -15.86
CA LEU A 116 8.74 4.86 -14.68
C LEU A 116 10.14 4.33 -14.34
N SER A 117 10.46 3.07 -14.69
CA SER A 117 11.81 2.51 -14.52
C SER A 117 12.87 3.18 -15.41
N LEU A 118 12.47 3.97 -16.40
CA LEU A 118 13.36 4.73 -17.28
C LEU A 118 13.69 6.13 -16.73
N ILE A 119 13.08 6.54 -15.63
CA ILE A 119 13.43 7.80 -14.94
C ILE A 119 14.86 7.66 -14.42
N ASP A 120 15.66 8.69 -14.66
CA ASP A 120 17.00 8.80 -14.09
C ASP A 120 16.92 9.04 -12.57
N GLN A 121 17.12 7.95 -11.83
CA GLN A 121 17.02 7.98 -10.36
C GLN A 121 18.21 8.72 -9.69
N SER A 122 19.19 9.18 -10.44
CA SER A 122 20.19 10.13 -9.93
C SER A 122 19.66 11.56 -9.87
N LYS A 123 18.53 11.85 -10.52
CA LYS A 123 17.87 13.16 -10.56
C LYS A 123 16.57 13.21 -9.78
N CYS A 124 15.80 12.13 -9.81
CA CYS A 124 14.46 12.06 -9.23
C CYS A 124 14.33 10.82 -8.35
N PHE A 125 14.03 11.03 -7.07
CA PHE A 125 13.73 9.92 -6.14
C PHE A 125 12.34 9.34 -6.39
N VAL A 126 12.26 8.08 -6.82
CA VAL A 126 10.97 7.41 -7.09
C VAL A 126 10.60 6.46 -5.95
N MET A 127 9.47 6.69 -5.30
CA MET A 127 8.97 5.88 -4.18
C MET A 127 7.57 5.29 -4.45
N ASN A 128 7.35 3.97 -4.33
CA ASN A 128 8.35 2.92 -4.23
C ASN A 128 9.02 2.72 -5.60
N ASN A 129 10.18 2.04 -5.60
CA ASN A 129 10.91 1.77 -6.84
C ASN A 129 10.02 1.01 -7.83
N PRO A 130 9.91 1.46 -9.10
CA PRO A 130 9.01 0.86 -10.09
C PRO A 130 9.30 -0.61 -10.39
N LYS A 131 10.58 -1.02 -10.33
CA LYS A 131 10.97 -2.43 -10.48
C LYS A 131 10.47 -3.25 -9.29
N GLY A 132 10.66 -2.76 -8.08
CA GLY A 132 10.15 -3.42 -6.86
C GLY A 132 8.63 -3.54 -6.89
N LEU A 133 7.91 -2.47 -7.28
CA LEU A 133 6.45 -2.50 -7.44
C LEU A 133 5.98 -3.57 -8.43
N ARG A 134 6.68 -3.71 -9.56
CA ARG A 134 6.33 -4.68 -10.59
C ARG A 134 6.55 -6.12 -10.15
N GLU A 135 7.58 -6.38 -9.35
CA GLU A 135 7.96 -7.72 -8.90
C GLU A 135 7.24 -8.14 -7.61
N ALA A 136 6.71 -7.21 -6.86
CA ALA A 136 6.09 -7.46 -5.57
C ALA A 136 4.56 -7.53 -5.65
N ASN A 137 4.02 -8.69 -6.05
CA ASN A 137 2.61 -8.99 -5.80
C ASN A 137 2.39 -9.12 -4.27
N GLU A 138 1.38 -8.44 -3.73
CA GLU A 138 1.15 -8.30 -2.28
C GLU A 138 1.06 -9.64 -1.51
N LYS A 139 0.54 -10.70 -2.17
CA LYS A 139 0.40 -12.03 -1.58
C LYS A 139 1.61 -12.91 -1.85
N LEU A 140 2.12 -12.88 -3.10
CA LEU A 140 3.27 -13.72 -3.49
C LEU A 140 4.58 -13.23 -2.89
N TYR A 141 4.74 -11.93 -2.66
CA TYR A 141 5.95 -11.39 -2.04
C TYR A 141 6.16 -11.92 -0.63
N ALA A 142 5.08 -12.14 0.12
CA ALA A 142 5.14 -12.75 1.45
C ALA A 142 5.74 -14.16 1.45
N LEU A 143 5.62 -14.91 0.34
CA LEU A 143 6.18 -16.28 0.20
C LEU A 143 7.72 -16.32 0.25
N ARG A 144 8.38 -15.17 0.08
CA ARG A 144 9.84 -15.05 0.23
C ARG A 144 10.30 -15.15 1.69
N PHE A 145 9.35 -15.18 2.64
CA PHE A 145 9.58 -15.27 4.08
C PHE A 145 8.85 -16.46 4.71
N PRO A 146 9.19 -17.71 4.33
CA PRO A 146 8.44 -18.90 4.71
C PRO A 146 8.31 -19.11 6.23
N GLU A 147 9.28 -18.62 7.01
CA GLU A 147 9.26 -18.69 8.48
C GLU A 147 8.29 -17.68 9.11
N GLN A 148 7.83 -16.69 8.35
CA GLN A 148 6.98 -15.59 8.85
C GLN A 148 5.52 -15.76 8.45
N ILE A 149 5.20 -16.67 7.52
CA ILE A 149 3.85 -16.86 6.97
C ILE A 149 3.22 -18.15 7.50
N PRO A 150 1.87 -18.26 7.52
CA PRO A 150 1.24 -19.56 7.77
C PRO A 150 1.50 -20.51 6.61
N GLN A 151 1.29 -21.80 6.83
CA GLN A 151 1.38 -22.82 5.77
C GLN A 151 0.55 -22.38 4.55
N THR A 152 1.20 -22.37 3.39
CA THR A 152 0.64 -21.78 2.16
C THR A 152 0.94 -22.67 0.96
N LEU A 153 -0.04 -22.82 0.07
CA LEU A 153 0.08 -23.45 -1.25
C LEU A 153 -0.46 -22.50 -2.31
N VAL A 154 0.27 -22.32 -3.40
CA VAL A 154 -0.23 -21.61 -4.59
C VAL A 154 -0.40 -22.62 -5.72
N SER A 155 -1.60 -22.77 -6.23
CA SER A 155 -1.93 -23.72 -7.30
C SER A 155 -3.21 -23.35 -8.04
N SER A 156 -3.32 -23.80 -9.29
CA SER A 156 -4.60 -23.88 -10.01
C SER A 156 -5.24 -25.27 -9.92
N SER A 157 -4.50 -26.28 -9.45
CA SER A 157 -4.99 -27.66 -9.35
C SER A 157 -5.93 -27.81 -8.14
N MET A 158 -7.21 -28.06 -8.40
CA MET A 158 -8.21 -28.32 -7.36
C MET A 158 -7.85 -29.57 -6.53
N GLU A 159 -7.27 -30.59 -7.15
CA GLU A 159 -6.83 -31.80 -6.44
C GLU A 159 -5.78 -31.47 -5.39
N ARG A 160 -4.74 -30.69 -5.76
CA ARG A 160 -3.69 -30.25 -4.84
C ARG A 160 -4.25 -29.37 -3.72
N LEU A 161 -5.17 -28.49 -4.03
CA LEU A 161 -5.81 -27.61 -3.05
C LEU A 161 -6.65 -28.42 -2.05
N LYS A 162 -7.38 -29.45 -2.50
CA LYS A 162 -8.13 -30.36 -1.61
C LYS A 162 -7.19 -31.18 -0.71
N ALA A 163 -6.14 -31.77 -1.28
CA ALA A 163 -5.15 -32.47 -0.50
C ALA A 163 -4.49 -31.58 0.56
N PHE A 164 -4.22 -30.34 0.21
CA PHE A 164 -3.68 -29.34 1.15
C PHE A 164 -4.70 -28.96 2.24
N LEU A 165 -5.99 -28.80 1.92
CA LEU A 165 -7.05 -28.57 2.89
C LEU A 165 -7.10 -29.68 3.93
N THR A 166 -7.06 -30.96 3.50
CA THR A 166 -6.99 -32.12 4.39
C THR A 166 -5.71 -32.11 5.23
N GLN A 167 -4.56 -31.81 4.64
CA GLN A 167 -3.27 -31.67 5.35
C GLN A 167 -3.31 -30.60 6.45
N LEU A 168 -4.08 -29.53 6.25
CA LEU A 168 -4.26 -28.44 7.22
C LEU A 168 -5.27 -28.78 8.35
N GLY A 169 -5.85 -29.97 8.34
CA GLY A 169 -6.87 -30.37 9.33
C GLY A 169 -8.28 -29.92 8.97
N GLY A 170 -8.55 -29.66 7.70
CA GLY A 170 -9.88 -29.39 7.18
C GLY A 170 -10.32 -27.92 7.14
N GLU A 171 -9.45 -26.98 7.47
CA GLU A 171 -9.75 -25.54 7.43
C GLU A 171 -8.68 -24.74 6.65
N MET A 172 -9.12 -23.93 5.70
CA MET A 172 -8.24 -23.17 4.82
C MET A 172 -8.90 -21.86 4.36
N ILE A 173 -8.10 -20.83 4.13
CA ILE A 173 -8.51 -19.65 3.38
C ILE A 173 -8.04 -19.80 1.94
N ILE A 174 -8.93 -19.51 0.98
CA ILE A 174 -8.58 -19.36 -0.44
C ILE A 174 -8.63 -17.90 -0.83
N LYS A 175 -7.59 -17.43 -1.57
CA LYS A 175 -7.44 -16.03 -1.98
C LYS A 175 -7.06 -15.95 -3.46
N PRO A 176 -7.68 -15.05 -4.27
CA PRO A 176 -7.16 -14.73 -5.60
C PRO A 176 -5.83 -13.98 -5.46
N LEU A 177 -4.92 -14.17 -6.40
CA LEU A 177 -3.60 -13.51 -6.37
C LEU A 177 -3.66 -12.03 -6.80
N ASP A 178 -4.66 -11.67 -7.59
CA ASP A 178 -4.92 -10.35 -8.16
C ASP A 178 -6.02 -9.54 -7.44
N GLY A 179 -6.62 -10.12 -6.39
CA GLY A 179 -7.67 -9.47 -5.58
C GLY A 179 -7.11 -8.55 -4.52
N CYS A 180 -7.85 -7.48 -4.19
CA CYS A 180 -7.55 -6.55 -3.12
C CYS A 180 -8.78 -6.33 -2.21
N GLY A 181 -8.58 -5.74 -1.02
CA GLY A 181 -9.68 -5.38 -0.11
C GLY A 181 -10.52 -6.55 0.41
N GLY A 182 -9.99 -7.78 0.36
CA GLY A 182 -10.71 -8.99 0.79
C GLY A 182 -11.68 -9.56 -0.24
N SER A 183 -11.74 -9.00 -1.46
CA SER A 183 -12.58 -9.54 -2.53
C SER A 183 -12.12 -10.94 -2.95
N GLY A 184 -13.06 -11.89 -3.08
CA GLY A 184 -12.76 -13.26 -3.49
C GLY A 184 -12.02 -14.10 -2.43
N VAL A 185 -11.94 -13.64 -1.20
CA VAL A 185 -11.40 -14.41 -0.07
C VAL A 185 -12.52 -15.27 0.51
N PHE A 186 -12.30 -16.59 0.55
CA PHE A 186 -13.24 -17.55 1.08
C PHE A 186 -12.61 -18.40 2.18
N TYR A 187 -13.36 -18.63 3.24
CA TYR A 187 -13.07 -19.68 4.22
C TYR A 187 -13.60 -21.00 3.69
N LEU A 188 -12.76 -22.02 3.66
CA LEU A 188 -13.13 -23.39 3.30
C LEU A 188 -13.07 -24.28 4.52
N ASN A 189 -14.09 -25.13 4.64
CA ASN A 189 -14.12 -26.23 5.58
C ASN A 189 -14.36 -27.53 4.82
N GLU A 190 -13.60 -28.58 5.13
CA GLU A 190 -13.70 -29.88 4.42
C GLU A 190 -15.09 -30.48 4.48
N GLN A 191 -15.87 -30.19 5.53
CA GLN A 191 -17.24 -30.69 5.70
C GLN A 191 -18.30 -29.83 4.96
N ASP A 192 -17.92 -28.64 4.45
CA ASP A 192 -18.85 -27.80 3.69
C ASP A 192 -19.08 -28.40 2.29
N ARG A 193 -20.36 -28.65 1.97
CA ARG A 193 -20.79 -29.17 0.68
C ARG A 193 -20.46 -28.24 -0.50
N ASN A 194 -20.26 -26.96 -0.23
CA ASN A 194 -19.91 -25.96 -1.24
C ASN A 194 -18.41 -25.89 -1.56
N THR A 195 -17.55 -26.56 -0.80
CA THR A 195 -16.08 -26.48 -0.96
C THR A 195 -15.64 -26.76 -2.40
N ASN A 196 -16.23 -27.74 -3.08
CA ASN A 196 -15.92 -28.03 -4.47
C ASN A 196 -16.30 -26.87 -5.40
N SER A 197 -17.51 -26.35 -5.27
CA SER A 197 -18.01 -25.25 -6.09
C SER A 197 -17.22 -23.96 -5.86
N ILE A 198 -16.79 -23.70 -4.62
CA ILE A 198 -15.92 -22.56 -4.30
C ILE A 198 -14.56 -22.72 -4.98
N LEU A 199 -13.94 -23.91 -4.92
CA LEU A 199 -12.68 -24.18 -5.58
C LEU A 199 -12.79 -24.07 -7.11
N GLU A 200 -13.86 -24.58 -7.72
CA GLU A 200 -14.15 -24.43 -9.15
C GLU A 200 -14.23 -22.96 -9.55
N ALA A 201 -15.00 -22.17 -8.82
CA ALA A 201 -15.18 -20.74 -9.08
C ALA A 201 -13.87 -19.96 -8.82
N ALA A 202 -13.18 -20.22 -7.71
CA ALA A 202 -11.95 -19.51 -7.35
C ALA A 202 -10.81 -19.79 -8.36
N THR A 203 -10.67 -21.05 -8.80
CA THR A 203 -9.63 -21.45 -9.77
C THR A 203 -10.05 -21.29 -11.23
N ASP A 204 -11.26 -20.80 -11.51
CA ASP A 204 -11.83 -20.82 -12.85
C ASP A 204 -11.69 -22.21 -13.51
N ASN A 205 -12.16 -23.22 -12.81
CA ASN A 205 -12.04 -24.63 -13.25
C ASN A 205 -10.59 -25.07 -13.53
N GLY A 206 -9.64 -24.64 -12.69
CA GLY A 206 -8.23 -25.01 -12.80
C GLY A 206 -7.40 -24.13 -13.74
N ARG A 207 -7.97 -23.05 -14.31
CA ARG A 207 -7.26 -22.13 -15.22
C ARG A 207 -6.54 -21.01 -14.51
N ARG A 208 -7.01 -20.61 -13.31
CA ARG A 208 -6.46 -19.50 -12.52
C ARG A 208 -5.75 -20.01 -11.27
N MET A 209 -4.53 -19.52 -11.04
CA MET A 209 -3.82 -19.76 -9.80
C MET A 209 -4.48 -19.00 -8.64
N VAL A 210 -4.57 -19.68 -7.50
CA VAL A 210 -5.04 -19.12 -6.24
C VAL A 210 -4.08 -19.50 -5.11
N MET A 211 -4.15 -18.76 -4.01
CA MET A 211 -3.43 -19.07 -2.78
C MET A 211 -4.37 -19.78 -1.81
N GLY A 212 -4.05 -21.01 -1.43
CA GLY A 212 -4.60 -21.68 -0.25
C GLY A 212 -3.68 -21.45 0.94
N GLN A 213 -4.24 -21.04 2.07
CA GLN A 213 -3.47 -20.70 3.27
C GLN A 213 -4.17 -21.23 4.52
N ARG A 214 -3.39 -21.74 5.49
CA ARG A 214 -3.94 -22.18 6.78
C ARG A 214 -4.83 -21.09 7.38
N TYR A 215 -6.02 -21.48 7.81
CA TYR A 215 -6.91 -20.57 8.55
C TYR A 215 -6.27 -20.20 9.89
N LEU A 216 -6.32 -18.93 10.22
CA LEU A 216 -5.83 -18.37 11.48
C LEU A 216 -7.04 -17.88 12.28
N PRO A 217 -7.47 -18.59 13.32
CA PRO A 217 -8.64 -18.18 14.11
C PRO A 217 -8.45 -16.84 14.82
N GLU A 218 -7.21 -16.40 14.98
CA GLU A 218 -6.82 -15.10 15.54
C GLU A 218 -7.39 -13.92 14.73
N ILE A 219 -7.83 -14.15 13.47
CA ILE A 219 -8.54 -13.12 12.67
C ILE A 219 -9.76 -12.55 13.41
N ARG A 220 -10.40 -13.35 14.29
CA ARG A 220 -11.50 -12.88 15.12
C ARG A 220 -11.11 -11.78 16.10
N GLN A 221 -9.83 -11.73 16.48
CA GLN A 221 -9.26 -10.67 17.31
C GLN A 221 -8.87 -9.46 16.47
N GLY A 222 -8.64 -9.66 15.17
CA GLY A 222 -8.31 -8.63 14.21
C GLY A 222 -7.15 -8.99 13.29
N ASP A 223 -7.05 -8.21 12.23
CA ASP A 223 -5.96 -8.18 11.25
C ASP A 223 -5.17 -6.89 11.45
N LYS A 224 -3.93 -7.00 11.91
CA LYS A 224 -3.08 -5.85 12.20
C LYS A 224 -2.42 -5.33 10.92
N ARG A 225 -2.63 -4.04 10.59
CA ARG A 225 -1.88 -3.30 9.59
C ARG A 225 -0.71 -2.58 10.27
N ILE A 226 0.52 -2.95 9.92
CA ILE A 226 1.74 -2.25 10.34
C ILE A 226 2.20 -1.37 9.20
N ILE A 227 2.35 -0.07 9.46
CA ILE A 227 2.94 0.88 8.52
C ILE A 227 4.45 0.82 8.68
N VAL A 228 5.15 0.53 7.59
CA VAL A 228 6.60 0.36 7.56
C VAL A 228 7.22 1.39 6.60
N LEU A 229 8.26 2.05 7.07
CA LEU A 229 9.08 2.98 6.28
C LEU A 229 10.54 2.52 6.32
N ASN A 230 11.12 2.28 5.14
CA ASN A 230 12.51 1.84 5.00
C ASN A 230 12.87 0.63 5.87
N GLY A 231 11.91 -0.31 6.00
CA GLY A 231 12.07 -1.53 6.79
C GLY A 231 11.80 -1.38 8.30
N GLU A 232 11.52 -0.17 8.79
CA GLU A 232 11.23 0.10 10.20
C GLU A 232 9.73 0.35 10.42
N PRO A 233 9.10 -0.23 11.45
CA PRO A 233 7.70 0.01 11.75
C PRO A 233 7.49 1.42 12.31
N LEU A 234 6.61 2.21 11.69
CA LEU A 234 6.21 3.55 12.15
C LEU A 234 5.06 3.50 13.14
N GLY A 235 4.11 2.60 12.92
CA GLY A 235 2.91 2.47 13.72
C GLY A 235 2.03 1.34 13.23
N ALA A 236 0.97 1.03 13.97
CA ALA A 236 0.07 -0.06 13.62
C ALA A 236 -1.39 0.27 13.98
N VAL A 237 -2.32 -0.32 13.25
CA VAL A 237 -3.75 -0.30 13.56
C VAL A 237 -4.31 -1.72 13.47
N LEU A 238 -5.16 -2.10 14.40
CA LEU A 238 -5.85 -3.39 14.37
C LEU A 238 -7.23 -3.20 13.73
N ARG A 239 -7.50 -4.00 12.69
CA ARG A 239 -8.77 -4.01 11.95
C ARG A 239 -9.59 -5.20 12.43
N VAL A 240 -10.58 -4.92 13.26
CA VAL A 240 -11.44 -5.96 13.85
C VAL A 240 -12.63 -6.20 12.93
N PRO A 241 -12.84 -7.46 12.44
CA PRO A 241 -13.96 -7.78 11.60
C PRO A 241 -15.31 -7.64 12.35
N LEU A 242 -16.37 -7.39 11.59
CA LEU A 242 -17.74 -7.50 12.12
C LEU A 242 -18.02 -8.96 12.52
N GLU A 243 -18.94 -9.19 13.47
CA GLU A 243 -19.30 -10.54 13.93
C GLU A 243 -19.79 -11.45 12.78
N SER A 244 -20.47 -10.85 11.79
CA SER A 244 -20.99 -11.55 10.61
C SER A 244 -19.99 -11.72 9.47
N GLU A 245 -18.73 -11.24 9.64
CA GLU A 245 -17.72 -11.22 8.58
C GLU A 245 -16.46 -11.97 9.03
N THR A 246 -15.76 -12.58 8.08
CA THR A 246 -14.47 -13.25 8.33
C THR A 246 -13.28 -12.41 7.94
N ARG A 247 -13.50 -11.25 7.31
CA ARG A 247 -12.45 -10.35 6.79
C ARG A 247 -12.34 -9.10 7.64
N GLY A 248 -11.12 -8.71 8.03
CA GLY A 248 -10.83 -7.52 8.83
C GLY A 248 -10.72 -6.21 8.04
N ASN A 249 -10.80 -6.25 6.72
CA ASN A 249 -10.57 -5.08 5.88
C ASN A 249 -11.59 -3.95 6.14
N ILE A 250 -11.12 -2.70 6.17
CA ILE A 250 -11.96 -1.50 6.39
C ILE A 250 -13.08 -1.40 5.32
N HIS A 251 -12.78 -1.77 4.07
CA HIS A 251 -13.76 -1.73 2.97
C HIS A 251 -14.98 -2.63 3.16
N VAL A 252 -14.88 -3.67 3.99
CA VAL A 252 -15.99 -4.56 4.31
C VAL A 252 -16.58 -4.29 5.70
N GLY A 253 -16.29 -3.12 6.29
CA GLY A 253 -16.85 -2.68 7.56
C GLY A 253 -16.02 -2.97 8.78
N GLY A 254 -14.79 -3.46 8.64
CA GLY A 254 -13.86 -3.65 9.75
C GLY A 254 -13.63 -2.36 10.52
N GLN A 255 -13.61 -2.44 11.85
CA GLN A 255 -13.37 -1.32 12.73
C GLN A 255 -11.88 -1.19 13.04
N CYS A 256 -11.34 0.03 12.89
CA CYS A 256 -9.98 0.33 13.28
C CYS A 256 -9.92 0.64 14.78
N VAL A 257 -9.11 -0.12 15.50
CA VAL A 257 -8.84 0.10 16.93
C VAL A 257 -7.34 0.26 17.18
N LYS A 258 -7.01 0.98 18.25
CA LYS A 258 -5.63 1.19 18.67
C LYS A 258 -4.93 -0.14 18.95
N THR A 259 -3.68 -0.26 18.52
CA THR A 259 -2.79 -1.37 18.86
C THR A 259 -1.35 -0.90 18.92
N GLU A 260 -0.51 -1.65 19.59
CA GLU A 260 0.93 -1.35 19.68
C GLU A 260 1.73 -2.21 18.70
N VAL A 261 2.88 -1.68 18.30
CA VAL A 261 3.91 -2.46 17.60
C VAL A 261 4.63 -3.34 18.61
N THR A 262 4.33 -4.64 18.61
CA THR A 262 4.88 -5.61 19.57
C THR A 262 6.33 -5.97 19.25
N PRO A 263 7.07 -6.64 20.17
CA PRO A 263 8.39 -7.22 19.85
C PRO A 263 8.34 -8.16 18.65
N ARG A 264 7.30 -9.00 18.53
CA ARG A 264 7.11 -9.90 17.36
C ARG A 264 6.94 -9.13 16.05
N ASP A 265 6.20 -8.02 16.06
CA ASP A 265 6.03 -7.17 14.88
C ASP A 265 7.39 -6.57 14.43
N ARG A 266 8.23 -6.17 15.40
CA ARG A 266 9.58 -5.66 15.12
C ARG A 266 10.51 -6.72 14.56
N GLU A 267 10.48 -7.95 15.09
CA GLU A 267 11.22 -9.09 14.53
C GLU A 267 10.81 -9.36 13.09
N LEU A 268 9.50 -9.32 12.81
CA LEU A 268 8.96 -9.51 11.48
C LEU A 268 9.44 -8.41 10.53
N CYS A 269 9.33 -7.14 10.92
CA CYS A 269 9.85 -6.02 10.13
C CYS A 269 11.36 -6.17 9.88
N ALA A 270 12.15 -6.52 10.90
CA ALA A 270 13.58 -6.73 10.78
C ALA A 270 13.94 -7.86 9.80
N ALA A 271 13.16 -8.95 9.79
CA ALA A 271 13.35 -10.05 8.85
C ALA A 271 13.08 -9.63 7.38
N LEU A 272 12.10 -8.74 7.16
CA LEU A 272 11.74 -8.26 5.82
C LEU A 272 12.64 -7.10 5.35
N ALA A 273 13.15 -6.28 6.26
CA ALA A 273 13.84 -5.02 5.96
C ALA A 273 14.98 -5.13 4.92
N PRO A 274 15.89 -6.13 4.95
CA PRO A 274 16.97 -6.22 3.96
C PRO A 274 16.45 -6.35 2.53
N LEU A 275 15.42 -7.18 2.34
CA LEU A 275 14.85 -7.41 1.02
C LEU A 275 14.01 -6.23 0.54
N LEU A 276 13.19 -5.64 1.42
CA LEU A 276 12.41 -4.44 1.11
C LEU A 276 13.31 -3.29 0.66
N ARG A 277 14.43 -3.07 1.35
CA ARG A 277 15.41 -2.03 0.97
C ARG A 277 16.09 -2.35 -0.36
N ALA A 278 16.50 -3.60 -0.59
CA ALA A 278 17.13 -4.03 -1.84
C ALA A 278 16.19 -3.87 -3.04
N ASP A 279 14.91 -4.11 -2.86
CA ASP A 279 13.87 -3.97 -3.89
C ASP A 279 13.35 -2.52 -4.00
N GLY A 280 13.84 -1.57 -3.17
CA GLY A 280 13.41 -0.18 -3.15
C GLY A 280 11.95 0.00 -2.70
N LEU A 281 11.45 -0.93 -1.90
CA LEU A 281 10.10 -0.90 -1.32
C LEU A 281 10.14 -0.19 0.03
N TYR A 282 10.26 1.13 -0.01
CA TYR A 282 10.48 1.94 1.18
C TYR A 282 9.24 2.16 2.03
N PHE A 283 8.07 2.32 1.38
CA PHE A 283 6.81 2.59 2.08
C PHE A 283 5.83 1.44 1.83
N VAL A 284 5.62 0.59 2.85
CA VAL A 284 4.82 -0.62 2.74
C VAL A 284 3.86 -0.77 3.92
N GLY A 285 2.79 -1.55 3.73
CA GLY A 285 1.89 -2.00 4.78
C GLY A 285 2.01 -3.51 4.93
N LEU A 286 2.31 -3.98 6.13
CA LEU A 286 2.30 -5.40 6.44
C LEU A 286 0.97 -5.77 7.09
N ASP A 287 0.35 -6.84 6.63
CA ASP A 287 -0.84 -7.40 7.26
C ASP A 287 -0.47 -8.65 8.06
N VAL A 288 -0.85 -8.64 9.34
CA VAL A 288 -0.45 -9.65 10.33
C VAL A 288 -1.68 -10.15 11.09
N ILE A 289 -1.88 -11.46 11.09
CA ILE A 289 -2.91 -12.12 11.89
C ILE A 289 -2.20 -13.00 12.94
N GLY A 290 -2.46 -12.74 14.21
CA GLY A 290 -1.71 -13.39 15.30
C GLY A 290 -0.21 -13.04 15.22
N SER A 291 0.63 -14.03 14.93
CA SER A 291 2.08 -13.87 14.76
C SER A 291 2.56 -14.03 13.30
N PHE A 292 1.64 -14.16 12.34
CA PHE A 292 1.94 -14.50 10.96
C PHE A 292 1.69 -13.34 10.00
N LEU A 293 2.66 -13.09 9.13
CA LEU A 293 2.53 -12.23 7.95
C LEU A 293 1.54 -12.85 6.95
N THR A 294 0.59 -12.09 6.46
CA THR A 294 -0.40 -12.55 5.47
C THR A 294 -0.31 -11.83 4.15
N GLU A 295 0.12 -10.55 4.13
CA GLU A 295 0.29 -9.73 2.92
C GLU A 295 1.37 -8.66 3.12
N VAL A 296 2.02 -8.26 2.01
CA VAL A 296 2.96 -7.13 1.94
C VAL A 296 2.43 -6.14 0.91
N ASN A 297 1.78 -5.10 1.37
CA ASN A 297 1.11 -4.10 0.53
C ASN A 297 2.09 -3.01 0.12
N VAL A 298 2.47 -2.96 -1.16
CA VAL A 298 3.55 -2.11 -1.68
C VAL A 298 3.08 -0.95 -2.57
N THR A 299 1.85 -1.03 -3.13
CA THR A 299 1.34 -0.06 -4.10
C THR A 299 0.86 1.22 -3.41
N SER A 300 -0.23 1.12 -2.66
CA SER A 300 -0.88 2.25 -1.97
C SER A 300 -1.28 1.87 -0.54
N PRO A 301 -0.32 1.49 0.37
CA PRO A 301 -0.71 1.12 1.73
C PRO A 301 -1.42 2.27 2.44
N THR A 302 -2.56 1.93 3.06
CA THR A 302 -3.40 2.81 3.87
C THR A 302 -3.19 2.51 5.36
N GLY A 303 -3.64 3.41 6.24
CA GLY A 303 -3.59 3.22 7.70
C GLY A 303 -2.95 4.37 8.47
N ILE A 304 -2.23 5.29 7.80
CA ILE A 304 -1.60 6.45 8.48
C ILE A 304 -2.64 7.32 9.20
N GLN A 305 -3.79 7.58 8.58
CA GLN A 305 -4.81 8.45 9.17
C GLN A 305 -5.42 7.82 10.41
N GLU A 306 -5.69 6.53 10.35
CA GLU A 306 -6.23 5.75 11.44
C GLU A 306 -5.25 5.72 12.63
N VAL A 307 -3.96 5.43 12.37
CA VAL A 307 -2.92 5.46 13.41
C VAL A 307 -2.79 6.86 13.99
N ASN A 308 -2.72 7.90 13.16
CA ASN A 308 -2.62 9.28 13.63
C ASN A 308 -3.79 9.67 14.54
N ALA A 309 -5.01 9.29 14.15
CA ALA A 309 -6.21 9.59 14.93
C ALA A 309 -6.25 8.84 16.27
N LEU A 310 -5.85 7.57 16.28
CA LEU A 310 -5.90 6.71 17.46
C LEU A 310 -4.75 6.96 18.44
N ASP A 311 -3.56 7.27 17.93
CA ASP A 311 -2.33 7.44 18.74
C ASP A 311 -1.95 8.91 18.96
N HIS A 312 -2.69 9.86 18.34
CA HIS A 312 -2.42 11.30 18.39
C HIS A 312 -1.00 11.66 17.90
N VAL A 313 -0.55 11.02 16.83
CA VAL A 313 0.75 11.22 16.18
C VAL A 313 0.60 11.80 14.77
N GLN A 314 1.71 12.01 14.08
CA GLN A 314 1.75 12.52 12.70
C GLN A 314 2.79 11.73 11.88
N LEU A 315 2.50 10.46 11.56
CA LEU A 315 3.43 9.57 10.86
C LEU A 315 3.84 10.06 9.47
N GLU A 316 2.98 10.86 8.81
CA GLU A 316 3.34 11.50 7.54
C GLU A 316 4.57 12.42 7.65
N ARG A 317 4.92 12.88 8.86
CA ARG A 317 6.14 13.66 9.10
C ARG A 317 7.38 12.82 8.80
N ASP A 318 7.43 11.61 9.34
CA ASP A 318 8.57 10.70 9.18
C ASP A 318 8.73 10.28 7.71
N VAL A 319 7.61 10.09 7.00
CA VAL A 319 7.60 9.77 5.57
C VAL A 319 8.18 10.92 4.75
N ILE A 320 7.78 12.18 5.03
CA ILE A 320 8.31 13.35 4.32
C ILE A 320 9.79 13.56 4.67
N ASP A 321 10.16 13.47 5.95
CA ASP A 321 11.57 13.58 6.37
C ASP A 321 12.46 12.52 5.70
N PHE A 322 11.94 11.31 5.49
CA PHE A 322 12.66 10.28 4.76
C PHE A 322 12.88 10.68 3.30
N VAL A 323 11.84 11.15 2.61
CA VAL A 323 11.95 11.52 1.19
C VAL A 323 12.86 12.72 1.00
N GLU A 324 12.77 13.75 1.85
CA GLU A 324 13.67 14.90 1.80
C GLU A 324 15.15 14.47 1.92
N ARG A 325 15.46 13.59 2.88
CA ARG A 325 16.82 13.02 3.00
C ARG A 325 17.26 12.22 1.76
N GLN A 326 16.34 11.48 1.10
CA GLN A 326 16.69 10.78 -0.13
C GLN A 326 17.01 11.75 -1.26
N VAL A 327 16.25 12.84 -1.39
CA VAL A 327 16.48 13.89 -2.39
C VAL A 327 17.80 14.62 -2.11
N GLU A 328 18.06 14.98 -0.85
CA GLU A 328 19.34 15.58 -0.45
C GLU A 328 20.53 14.71 -0.82
N ASN A 329 20.43 13.39 -0.59
CA ASN A 329 21.48 12.44 -0.97
C ASN A 329 21.72 12.36 -2.49
N LEU A 330 20.70 12.61 -3.33
CA LEU A 330 20.85 12.66 -4.79
C LEU A 330 21.55 13.94 -5.23
N THR A 331 21.29 15.06 -4.56
CA THR A 331 21.84 16.38 -4.93
C THR A 331 23.24 16.65 -4.37
N GLY A 332 23.73 15.76 -3.50
CA GLY A 332 25.08 15.87 -2.91
C GLY A 332 25.24 17.01 -1.90
N ASN A 333 24.14 17.49 -1.33
CA ASN A 333 24.09 18.52 -0.28
C ASN A 333 23.89 17.90 1.11
#